data_37ecd6862660236d1b696c75e201e736
#
_entry.id   37ecd6862660236d1b696c75e201e736
#
_cell.length_a   1.000
_cell.length_b   1.000
_cell.length_c   1.000
_cell.angle_alpha   90.00
_cell.angle_beta   90.00
_cell.angle_gamma   90.00
#
_symmetry.space_group_name_H-M   'P 1'
#
loop_
_entity.id
_entity.type
_entity.pdbx_description
1 polymer ?
#
loop_
_entity_poly.entity_id
_entity_poly.type
_entity_poly.pdbx_seq_one_letter_code
_entity_poly.pdbx_strand_id
1 'polypeptide(L)'
;PLPGTTLELAPGVRWLSMPMPGSLAWINLYLLEDTDGWYVVDTGLGNAETTELWQQIFSNELGGKPVKGVICTHMHPDHIGLAGWLVNRWDIELWMTRMEYLMCRNLVADNGKDAPGEGIRFYSAAGFDEDALNIYRKRFGFYGSRIAPLPNAIRRIVDSQKITIGANEWTI
;
A
#
# COMPACT_ATOMS: atom_id res chain seq x y z
N PRO A 1 18.14 -0.15 -3.41
CA PRO A 1 18.90 -0.05 -2.14
C PRO A 1 18.77 -1.34 -1.32
N LEU A 2 19.62 -1.49 -0.31
CA LEU A 2 19.48 -2.57 0.67
C LEU A 2 18.18 -2.40 1.47
N PRO A 3 17.56 -3.50 1.97
CA PRO A 3 16.39 -3.38 2.84
C PRO A 3 16.65 -2.47 4.04
N GLY A 4 15.68 -1.61 4.37
CA GLY A 4 15.78 -0.65 5.46
C GLY A 4 16.64 0.59 5.16
N THR A 5 17.11 0.75 3.91
CA THR A 5 17.84 1.95 3.45
C THR A 5 17.13 2.62 2.28
N THR A 6 17.57 3.84 1.95
CA THR A 6 17.04 4.59 0.79
C THR A 6 18.17 4.98 -0.16
N LEU A 7 17.82 5.25 -1.43
CA LEU A 7 18.71 5.81 -2.43
C LEU A 7 18.06 7.06 -3.04
N GLU A 8 18.74 8.18 -3.00
CA GLU A 8 18.28 9.39 -3.67
C GLU A 8 18.41 9.24 -5.19
N LEU A 9 17.29 9.38 -5.90
CA LEU A 9 17.21 9.30 -7.36
C LEU A 9 17.23 10.68 -8.03
N ALA A 10 16.65 11.66 -7.35
CA ALA A 10 16.61 13.06 -7.75
C ALA A 10 16.47 13.93 -6.49
N PRO A 11 16.75 15.23 -6.53
CA PRO A 11 16.60 16.09 -5.37
C PRO A 11 15.23 15.96 -4.72
N GLY A 12 15.21 15.51 -3.47
CA GLY A 12 13.98 15.29 -2.69
C GLY A 12 13.17 14.04 -3.05
N VAL A 13 13.70 13.14 -3.89
CA VAL A 13 13.05 11.87 -4.26
C VAL A 13 13.95 10.72 -3.86
N ARG A 14 13.50 9.90 -2.91
CA ARG A 14 14.23 8.71 -2.47
C ARG A 14 13.46 7.44 -2.83
N TRP A 15 14.19 6.46 -3.33
CA TRP A 15 13.72 5.11 -3.60
C TRP A 15 14.09 4.19 -2.44
N LEU A 16 13.18 3.33 -2.09
CA LEU A 16 13.41 2.19 -1.19
C LEU A 16 12.71 0.95 -1.74
N SER A 17 13.10 -0.22 -1.28
CA SER A 17 12.47 -1.47 -1.67
C SER A 17 12.06 -2.27 -0.45
N MET A 18 10.89 -2.93 -0.53
CA MET A 18 10.38 -3.81 0.51
C MET A 18 10.28 -5.25 -0.02
N PRO A 19 10.50 -6.26 0.83
CA PRO A 19 10.45 -7.65 0.41
C PRO A 19 9.04 -8.08 0.03
N MET A 20 8.97 -8.93 -0.99
CA MET A 20 7.75 -9.53 -1.48
C MET A 20 7.89 -11.05 -1.54
N PRO A 21 6.84 -11.82 -1.18
CA PRO A 21 6.86 -13.26 -1.35
C PRO A 21 6.80 -13.64 -2.83
N GLY A 22 7.40 -14.80 -3.15
CA GLY A 22 7.33 -15.38 -4.48
C GLY A 22 8.30 -14.74 -5.48
N SER A 23 7.96 -14.80 -6.75
CA SER A 23 8.86 -14.44 -7.86
C SER A 23 9.13 -12.94 -8.00
N LEU A 24 8.27 -12.07 -7.46
CA LEU A 24 8.48 -10.63 -7.51
C LEU A 24 9.63 -10.18 -6.62
N ALA A 25 9.90 -10.91 -5.53
CA ALA A 25 10.96 -10.66 -4.55
C ALA A 25 10.91 -9.29 -3.87
N TRP A 26 10.67 -8.20 -4.59
CA TRP A 26 10.72 -6.82 -4.10
C TRP A 26 9.64 -5.94 -4.71
N ILE A 27 9.19 -4.94 -3.94
CA ILE A 27 8.39 -3.83 -4.43
C ILE A 27 9.13 -2.51 -4.20
N ASN A 28 9.01 -1.60 -5.15
CA ASN A 28 9.62 -0.27 -5.10
C ASN A 28 8.64 0.73 -4.50
N LEU A 29 9.11 1.47 -3.51
CA LEU A 29 8.38 2.53 -2.83
C LEU A 29 9.20 3.81 -2.88
N TYR A 30 8.57 4.95 -2.59
CA TYR A 30 9.27 6.23 -2.67
C TYR A 30 8.96 7.12 -1.47
N LEU A 31 9.93 7.98 -1.16
CA LEU A 31 9.78 9.11 -0.24
C LEU A 31 9.95 10.40 -1.03
N LEU A 32 9.04 11.33 -0.82
CA LEU A 32 9.08 12.67 -1.40
C LEU A 32 9.33 13.66 -0.27
N GLU A 33 10.42 14.42 -0.38
CA GLU A 33 10.82 15.39 0.63
C GLU A 33 9.94 16.63 0.59
N ASP A 34 9.38 16.99 1.74
CA ASP A 34 8.76 18.27 1.98
C ASP A 34 9.67 19.16 2.85
N THR A 35 9.32 20.41 3.03
CA THR A 35 10.10 21.39 3.79
C THR A 35 10.50 20.89 5.17
N ASP A 36 9.57 20.26 5.88
CA ASP A 36 9.71 19.83 7.28
C ASP A 36 9.35 18.36 7.52
N GLY A 37 9.25 17.54 6.47
CA GLY A 37 8.88 16.14 6.59
C GLY A 37 8.95 15.38 5.29
N TRP A 38 8.30 14.22 5.24
CA TRP A 38 8.30 13.31 4.12
C TRP A 38 6.90 12.83 3.77
N TYR A 39 6.61 12.70 2.49
CA TYR A 39 5.47 11.92 2.01
C TYR A 39 5.93 10.54 1.56
N VAL A 40 5.18 9.52 1.97
CA VAL A 40 5.41 8.12 1.58
C VAL A 40 4.53 7.82 0.37
N VAL A 41 5.11 7.27 -0.70
CA VAL A 41 4.35 6.76 -1.85
C VAL A 41 4.41 5.25 -1.83
N ASP A 42 3.27 4.63 -1.58
CA ASP A 42 3.04 3.21 -1.30
C ASP A 42 3.78 2.70 -0.04
N THR A 43 3.35 1.57 0.52
CA THR A 43 3.70 1.24 1.91
C THR A 43 4.26 -0.17 2.12
N GLY A 44 4.22 -1.03 1.12
CA GLY A 44 4.58 -2.43 1.26
C GLY A 44 3.48 -3.28 1.91
N LEU A 45 3.73 -4.57 2.06
CA LEU A 45 2.81 -5.52 2.68
C LEU A 45 2.59 -5.25 4.17
N GLY A 46 1.38 -5.50 4.65
CA GLY A 46 1.01 -5.41 6.07
C GLY A 46 1.54 -6.59 6.89
N ASN A 47 2.85 -6.69 7.08
CA ASN A 47 3.49 -7.74 7.89
C ASN A 47 4.58 -7.17 8.81
N ALA A 48 5.12 -8.01 9.69
CA ALA A 48 6.11 -7.62 10.67
C ALA A 48 7.44 -7.18 10.02
N GLU A 49 7.91 -7.91 9.01
CA GLU A 49 9.16 -7.63 8.32
C GLU A 49 9.15 -6.23 7.68
N THR A 50 8.10 -5.90 6.94
CA THR A 50 7.94 -4.57 6.33
C THR A 50 7.83 -3.47 7.40
N THR A 51 7.16 -3.75 8.51
CA THR A 51 7.05 -2.82 9.64
C THR A 51 8.41 -2.53 10.27
N GLU A 52 9.25 -3.55 10.48
CA GLU A 52 10.60 -3.40 11.01
C GLU A 52 11.50 -2.58 10.06
N LEU A 53 11.42 -2.81 8.76
CA LEU A 53 12.17 -2.04 7.77
C LEU A 53 11.73 -0.57 7.76
N TRP A 54 10.44 -0.27 7.89
CA TRP A 54 9.97 1.11 8.06
C TRP A 54 10.51 1.76 9.33
N GLN A 55 10.58 1.04 10.45
CA GLN A 55 11.16 1.58 11.69
C GLN A 55 12.64 1.92 11.52
N GLN A 56 13.41 1.09 10.79
CA GLN A 56 14.81 1.39 10.46
C GLN A 56 14.92 2.65 9.59
N ILE A 57 14.06 2.79 8.56
CA ILE A 57 14.02 3.97 7.70
C ILE A 57 13.70 5.23 8.52
N PHE A 58 12.71 5.18 9.40
CA PHE A 58 12.36 6.32 10.25
C PHE A 58 13.51 6.76 11.15
N SER A 59 14.28 5.80 11.67
CA SER A 59 15.38 6.08 12.57
C SER A 59 16.61 6.62 11.87
N ASN A 60 16.90 6.15 10.65
CA ASN A 60 18.20 6.36 10.02
C ASN A 60 18.16 7.22 8.76
N GLU A 61 17.02 7.27 8.03
CA GLU A 61 16.97 7.80 6.68
C GLU A 61 16.21 9.13 6.56
N LEU A 62 15.32 9.46 7.51
CA LEU A 62 14.47 10.65 7.44
C LEU A 62 15.12 11.92 7.99
N GLY A 63 16.33 11.84 8.52
CA GLY A 63 17.04 13.00 9.13
C GLY A 63 16.29 13.60 10.33
N GLY A 64 15.55 12.80 11.08
CA GLY A 64 14.74 13.24 12.21
C GLY A 64 13.42 13.94 11.82
N LYS A 65 13.12 14.09 10.54
CA LYS A 65 11.88 14.69 10.04
C LYS A 65 10.72 13.69 10.11
N PRO A 66 9.46 14.12 10.38
CA PRO A 66 8.29 13.25 10.43
C PRO A 66 7.80 12.83 9.04
N VAL A 67 6.99 11.77 8.99
CA VAL A 67 6.11 11.51 7.86
C VAL A 67 4.89 12.43 7.96
N LYS A 68 4.48 13.06 6.86
CA LYS A 68 3.40 14.05 6.77
C LYS A 68 2.17 13.56 6.03
N GLY A 69 2.31 12.51 5.25
CA GLY A 69 1.21 11.92 4.51
C GLY A 69 1.62 10.62 3.82
N VAL A 70 0.63 9.82 3.50
CA VAL A 70 0.79 8.59 2.72
C VAL A 70 -0.03 8.73 1.45
N ILE A 71 0.60 8.53 0.30
CA ILE A 71 -0.04 8.50 -1.01
C ILE A 71 -0.03 7.04 -1.47
N CYS A 72 -1.20 6.42 -1.66
CA CYS A 72 -1.28 5.08 -2.23
C CYS A 72 -1.72 5.15 -3.68
N THR A 73 -0.95 4.51 -4.56
CA THR A 73 -1.23 4.46 -5.98
C THR A 73 -2.47 3.65 -6.28
N HIS A 74 -2.61 2.48 -5.65
CA HIS A 74 -3.76 1.59 -5.81
C HIS A 74 -3.92 0.61 -4.63
N MET A 75 -4.97 -0.20 -4.69
CA MET A 75 -5.44 -1.01 -3.58
C MET A 75 -4.68 -2.33 -3.34
N HIS A 76 -3.71 -2.73 -4.16
CA HIS A 76 -3.01 -4.00 -3.93
C HIS A 76 -2.28 -4.02 -2.58
N PRO A 77 -2.25 -5.18 -1.88
CA PRO A 77 -1.73 -5.26 -0.52
C PRO A 77 -0.26 -4.84 -0.36
N ASP A 78 0.54 -5.00 -1.40
CA ASP A 78 1.94 -4.59 -1.44
C ASP A 78 2.12 -3.07 -1.62
N HIS A 79 1.07 -2.34 -1.92
CA HIS A 79 1.04 -0.89 -2.00
C HIS A 79 0.35 -0.24 -0.79
N ILE A 80 -0.80 -0.75 -0.38
CA ILE A 80 -1.60 -0.17 0.71
C ILE A 80 -1.41 -0.86 2.08
N GLY A 81 -0.62 -1.94 2.13
CA GLY A 81 -0.59 -2.86 3.25
C GLY A 81 -0.32 -2.23 4.62
N LEU A 82 0.58 -1.27 4.72
CA LEU A 82 0.87 -0.55 5.97
C LEU A 82 0.32 0.88 6.02
N ALA A 83 -0.52 1.29 5.04
CA ALA A 83 -1.05 2.65 5.01
C ALA A 83 -1.77 3.04 6.31
N GLY A 84 -2.66 2.19 6.82
CA GLY A 84 -3.37 2.45 8.06
C GLY A 84 -2.45 2.48 9.30
N TRP A 85 -1.42 1.66 9.32
CA TRP A 85 -0.41 1.70 10.38
C TRP A 85 0.39 3.01 10.37
N LEU A 86 0.81 3.49 9.18
CA LEU A 86 1.52 4.77 9.03
C LEU A 86 0.64 5.96 9.43
N VAL A 87 -0.61 5.95 8.97
CA VAL A 87 -1.61 6.98 9.32
C VAL A 87 -1.78 7.10 10.83
N ASN A 88 -1.96 5.96 11.50
CA ASN A 88 -2.13 5.94 12.96
C ASN A 88 -0.85 6.32 13.71
N ARG A 89 0.32 5.91 13.22
CA ARG A 89 1.60 6.19 13.87
C ARG A 89 1.95 7.67 13.87
N TRP A 90 1.66 8.37 12.77
CA TRP A 90 2.07 9.74 12.55
C TRP A 90 0.93 10.76 12.66
N ASP A 91 -0.30 10.30 12.91
CA ASP A 91 -1.52 11.11 12.93
C ASP A 91 -1.68 11.97 11.65
N ILE A 92 -1.66 11.28 10.50
CA ILE A 92 -1.64 11.89 9.16
C ILE A 92 -2.75 11.36 8.27
N GLU A 93 -2.90 11.95 7.08
CA GLU A 93 -3.90 11.55 6.10
C GLU A 93 -3.38 10.48 5.12
N LEU A 94 -4.26 9.55 4.75
CA LEU A 94 -4.10 8.71 3.56
C LEU A 94 -4.64 9.46 2.34
N TRP A 95 -3.80 9.63 1.32
CA TRP A 95 -4.17 10.22 0.04
C TRP A 95 -4.35 9.13 -0.99
N MET A 96 -5.53 9.03 -1.57
CA MET A 96 -5.85 7.96 -2.52
C MET A 96 -7.01 8.36 -3.41
N THR A 97 -7.14 7.73 -4.59
CA THR A 97 -8.35 7.90 -5.39
C THR A 97 -9.55 7.24 -4.71
N ARG A 98 -10.73 7.81 -4.92
CA ARG A 98 -11.96 7.28 -4.30
C ARG A 98 -12.23 5.83 -4.72
N MET A 99 -12.01 5.50 -5.99
CA MET A 99 -12.30 4.17 -6.51
C MET A 99 -11.41 3.12 -5.85
N GLU A 100 -10.11 3.36 -5.79
CA GLU A 100 -9.15 2.45 -5.17
C GLU A 100 -9.43 2.25 -3.67
N TYR A 101 -9.73 3.35 -2.96
CA TYR A 101 -10.09 3.26 -1.56
C TYR A 101 -11.38 2.46 -1.31
N LEU A 102 -12.43 2.70 -2.09
CA LEU A 102 -13.69 1.95 -1.95
C LEU A 102 -13.53 0.49 -2.34
N MET A 103 -12.75 0.18 -3.38
CA MET A 103 -12.42 -1.19 -3.74
C MET A 103 -11.68 -1.89 -2.60
N CYS A 104 -10.67 -1.25 -2.03
CA CYS A 104 -9.95 -1.78 -0.88
C CYS A 104 -10.89 -2.06 0.30
N ARG A 105 -11.76 -1.10 0.66
CA ARG A 105 -12.76 -1.25 1.72
C ARG A 105 -13.70 -2.43 1.47
N ASN A 106 -14.14 -2.60 0.23
CA ASN A 106 -15.00 -3.71 -0.17
C ASN A 106 -14.30 -5.07 -0.01
N LEU A 107 -13.05 -5.17 -0.48
CA LEU A 107 -12.26 -6.40 -0.35
C LEU A 107 -11.94 -6.74 1.12
N VAL A 108 -11.68 -5.72 1.94
CA VAL A 108 -11.50 -5.91 3.40
C VAL A 108 -12.78 -6.42 4.06
N ALA A 109 -13.95 -5.95 3.63
CA ALA A 109 -15.24 -6.38 4.17
C ALA A 109 -15.56 -7.85 3.88
N ASP A 110 -14.88 -8.45 2.90
CA ASP A 110 -15.00 -9.90 2.59
C ASP A 110 -14.00 -10.75 3.36
N ASN A 111 -13.17 -10.16 4.20
CA ASN A 111 -12.16 -10.90 4.95
C ASN A 111 -12.81 -11.95 5.85
N GLY A 112 -12.35 -13.21 5.70
CA GLY A 112 -12.87 -14.35 6.45
C GLY A 112 -14.24 -14.88 5.97
N LYS A 113 -14.79 -14.35 4.87
CA LYS A 113 -16.01 -14.89 4.26
C LYS A 113 -15.70 -16.04 3.31
N ASP A 114 -16.69 -16.90 3.11
CA ASP A 114 -16.65 -17.95 2.09
C ASP A 114 -16.78 -17.35 0.68
N ALA A 115 -16.20 -18.07 -0.29
CA ALA A 115 -16.31 -17.68 -1.69
C ALA A 115 -17.79 -17.71 -2.14
N PRO A 116 -18.29 -16.61 -2.76
CA PRO A 116 -19.68 -16.52 -3.15
C PRO A 116 -20.03 -17.51 -4.27
N GLY A 117 -21.25 -18.02 -4.26
CA GLY A 117 -21.72 -18.96 -5.27
C GLY A 117 -21.64 -18.44 -6.70
N GLU A 118 -21.80 -17.12 -6.88
CA GLU A 118 -21.62 -16.43 -8.17
C GLU A 118 -20.19 -16.56 -8.69
N GLY A 119 -19.20 -16.38 -7.84
CA GLY A 119 -17.79 -16.54 -8.20
C GLY A 119 -17.48 -18.00 -8.58
N ILE A 120 -17.99 -18.96 -7.82
CA ILE A 120 -17.83 -20.38 -8.14
C ILE A 120 -18.43 -20.69 -9.52
N ARG A 121 -19.66 -20.24 -9.79
CA ARG A 121 -20.31 -20.45 -11.11
C ARG A 121 -19.53 -19.78 -12.25
N PHE A 122 -19.04 -18.56 -12.01
CA PHE A 122 -18.25 -17.82 -13.00
C PHE A 122 -16.97 -18.57 -13.38
N TYR A 123 -16.18 -18.98 -12.40
CA TYR A 123 -14.91 -19.68 -12.66
C TYR A 123 -15.14 -21.10 -13.21
N SER A 124 -16.18 -21.81 -12.78
CA SER A 124 -16.55 -23.09 -13.35
C SER A 124 -16.93 -22.94 -14.84
N ALA A 125 -17.71 -21.93 -15.20
CA ALA A 125 -18.06 -21.64 -16.60
C ALA A 125 -16.84 -21.20 -17.43
N ALA A 126 -15.82 -20.61 -16.80
CA ALA A 126 -14.54 -20.27 -17.42
C ALA A 126 -13.59 -21.47 -17.60
N GLY A 127 -14.00 -22.68 -17.18
CA GLY A 127 -13.24 -23.91 -17.36
C GLY A 127 -12.36 -24.31 -16.18
N PHE A 128 -12.52 -23.70 -15.01
CA PHE A 128 -11.84 -24.15 -13.80
C PHE A 128 -12.37 -25.52 -13.38
N ASP A 129 -11.45 -26.47 -13.19
CA ASP A 129 -11.74 -27.74 -12.57
C ASP A 129 -11.92 -27.61 -11.04
N GLU A 130 -12.26 -28.69 -10.37
CA GLU A 130 -12.54 -28.67 -8.93
C GLU A 130 -11.30 -28.31 -8.10
N ASP A 131 -10.10 -28.66 -8.56
CA ASP A 131 -8.85 -28.28 -7.87
C ASP A 131 -8.62 -26.76 -7.94
N ALA A 132 -8.79 -26.16 -9.10
CA ALA A 132 -8.72 -24.70 -9.28
C ALA A 132 -9.82 -23.96 -8.48
N LEU A 133 -11.05 -24.49 -8.46
CA LEU A 133 -12.13 -23.93 -7.64
C LEU A 133 -11.83 -24.04 -6.14
N ASN A 134 -11.20 -25.11 -5.68
CA ASN A 134 -10.77 -25.25 -4.29
C ASN A 134 -9.65 -24.24 -3.93
N ILE A 135 -8.75 -23.93 -4.85
CA ILE A 135 -7.76 -22.85 -4.66
C ILE A 135 -8.47 -21.50 -4.55
N TYR A 136 -9.45 -21.23 -5.42
CA TYR A 136 -10.25 -20.01 -5.35
C TYR A 136 -10.97 -19.86 -4.01
N ARG A 137 -11.67 -20.90 -3.55
CA ARG A 137 -12.36 -20.92 -2.24
C ARG A 137 -11.42 -20.59 -1.09
N LYS A 138 -10.22 -21.18 -1.08
CA LYS A 138 -9.21 -20.96 -0.05
C LYS A 138 -8.60 -19.56 -0.08
N ARG A 139 -8.59 -18.91 -1.24
CA ARG A 139 -8.02 -17.57 -1.42
C ARG A 139 -9.02 -16.45 -1.23
N PHE A 140 -10.31 -16.73 -1.34
CA PHE A 140 -11.34 -15.73 -1.13
C PHE A 140 -11.34 -15.23 0.31
N GLY A 141 -11.58 -13.95 0.51
CA GLY A 141 -11.60 -13.34 1.84
C GLY A 141 -10.23 -13.22 2.53
N PHE A 142 -9.13 -13.37 1.81
CA PHE A 142 -7.77 -13.27 2.36
C PHE A 142 -7.15 -11.87 2.24
N TYR A 143 -7.78 -11.00 1.49
CA TYR A 143 -7.21 -9.67 1.19
C TYR A 143 -6.95 -8.85 2.45
N GLY A 144 -7.94 -8.75 3.34
CA GLY A 144 -7.85 -7.95 4.56
C GLY A 144 -6.81 -8.46 5.58
N SER A 145 -6.41 -9.73 5.50
CA SER A 145 -5.35 -10.28 6.38
C SER A 145 -3.94 -9.77 6.03
N ARG A 146 -3.79 -9.11 4.88
CA ARG A 146 -2.51 -8.61 4.37
C ARG A 146 -2.33 -7.11 4.49
N ILE A 147 -3.30 -6.43 5.08
CA ILE A 147 -3.26 -4.98 5.24
C ILE A 147 -3.60 -4.57 6.67
N ALA A 148 -2.96 -3.51 7.14
CA ALA A 148 -3.30 -2.87 8.39
C ALA A 148 -4.70 -2.22 8.29
N PRO A 149 -5.46 -2.11 9.39
CA PRO A 149 -6.77 -1.47 9.38
C PRO A 149 -6.72 -0.08 8.74
N LEU A 150 -7.57 0.13 7.72
CA LEU A 150 -7.61 1.40 6.98
C LEU A 150 -8.24 2.52 7.82
N PRO A 151 -7.80 3.78 7.62
CA PRO A 151 -8.50 4.93 8.18
C PRO A 151 -9.93 5.03 7.59
N ASN A 152 -10.87 5.60 8.35
CA ASN A 152 -12.24 5.76 7.90
C ASN A 152 -12.43 6.90 6.90
N ALA A 153 -11.45 7.79 6.77
CA ALA A 153 -11.47 8.93 5.86
C ALA A 153 -10.15 8.99 5.08
N ILE A 154 -10.22 9.58 3.89
CA ILE A 154 -9.05 9.81 3.04
C ILE A 154 -9.06 11.25 2.50
N ARG A 155 -7.90 11.76 2.17
CA ARG A 155 -7.76 12.88 1.26
C ARG A 155 -7.86 12.37 -0.17
N ARG A 156 -8.96 12.68 -0.83
CA ARG A 156 -9.18 12.24 -2.20
C ARG A 156 -8.25 12.97 -3.16
N ILE A 157 -7.52 12.21 -3.96
CA ILE A 157 -6.80 12.68 -5.14
C ILE A 157 -7.56 12.25 -6.41
N VAL A 158 -7.32 12.96 -7.51
CA VAL A 158 -7.96 12.69 -8.81
C VAL A 158 -6.94 12.79 -9.93
N ASP A 159 -7.24 12.14 -11.05
CA ASP A 159 -6.43 12.19 -12.26
C ASP A 159 -6.16 13.64 -12.69
N SER A 160 -4.96 13.89 -13.16
CA SER A 160 -4.46 15.20 -13.60
C SER A 160 -4.43 16.30 -12.50
N GLN A 161 -4.72 15.95 -11.26
CA GLN A 161 -4.58 16.88 -10.13
C GLN A 161 -3.12 17.21 -9.92
N LYS A 162 -2.84 18.51 -9.71
CA LYS A 162 -1.52 18.97 -9.27
C LYS A 162 -1.48 19.12 -7.76
N ILE A 163 -0.43 18.61 -7.17
CA ILE A 163 -0.13 18.75 -5.74
C ILE A 163 1.30 19.26 -5.58
N THR A 164 1.54 20.05 -4.55
CA THR A 164 2.88 20.54 -4.21
C THR A 164 3.39 19.78 -3.00
N ILE A 165 4.60 19.21 -3.11
CA ILE A 165 5.34 18.61 -2.00
C ILE A 165 6.74 19.17 -2.06
N GLY A 166 7.16 19.87 -1.01
CA GLY A 166 8.42 20.60 -0.98
C GLY A 166 8.49 21.67 -2.05
N ALA A 167 9.55 21.67 -2.84
CA ALA A 167 9.74 22.60 -3.94
C ALA A 167 9.14 22.08 -5.28
N ASN A 168 8.59 20.88 -5.32
CA ASN A 168 8.18 20.22 -6.55
C ASN A 168 6.66 20.19 -6.71
N GLU A 169 6.19 20.39 -7.94
CA GLU A 169 4.80 20.12 -8.35
C GLU A 169 4.71 18.71 -8.93
N TRP A 170 3.75 17.95 -8.46
CA TRP A 170 3.47 16.57 -8.88
C TRP A 170 2.11 16.50 -9.55
N THR A 171 2.03 15.76 -10.64
CA THR A 171 0.75 15.43 -11.28
C THR A 171 0.36 14.00 -10.93
N ILE A 172 -0.88 13.83 -10.48
CA ILE A 172 -1.45 12.53 -10.13
C ILE A 172 -1.84 11.77 -11.41
#